data_db0aad9f584971fb3266b9ef3b56c192
#
_entry.id   db0aad9f584971fb3266b9ef3b56c192
#
_cell.length_a   1.000
_cell.length_b   1.000
_cell.length_c   1.000
_cell.angle_alpha   90.00
_cell.angle_beta   90.00
_cell.angle_gamma   90.00
#
_symmetry.space_group_name_H-M   'P 1'
#
loop_
_entity.id
_entity.type
_entity.pdbx_description
1 polymer ?
#
loop_
_entity_poly.entity_id
_entity_poly.type
_entity_poly.pdbx_seq_one_letter_code
_entity_poly.pdbx_strand_id
1 'polypeptide(L)'
;VKESNQRWCSDGFEFCCDNGERLRVTFALDCCDREALHWAVTTGGFNSETVQDVMPGAVERRFGNDLPSSPVEWLTDNGSCYRANETRQFARMLGLEPKNTAVRSPESNGIAESFVKTIKRDYISIMPKPDGLTAAKNLAEAFEHYNE
;
A
#
# COMPACT_ATOMS: atom_id res chain seq x y z
N VAL A 1 14.46 -9.40 -4.28
CA VAL A 1 15.01 -8.44 -3.32
C VAL A 1 15.58 -9.20 -2.13
N LYS A 2 16.81 -8.96 -1.79
CA LYS A 2 17.55 -9.74 -0.78
C LYS A 2 17.45 -9.18 0.64
N GLU A 3 17.14 -7.91 0.77
CA GLU A 3 17.13 -7.24 2.07
C GLU A 3 15.89 -6.38 2.24
N SER A 4 15.47 -6.22 3.49
CA SER A 4 14.38 -5.31 3.84
C SER A 4 14.76 -3.87 3.50
N ASN A 5 13.75 -3.08 3.17
CA ASN A 5 13.90 -1.66 2.85
C ASN A 5 14.73 -1.35 1.60
N GLN A 6 14.92 -2.33 0.71
CA GLN A 6 15.48 -2.08 -0.62
C GLN A 6 14.41 -1.71 -1.62
N ARG A 7 13.27 -2.38 -1.56
CA ARG A 7 12.16 -2.15 -2.48
C ARG A 7 10.85 -2.33 -1.75
N TRP A 8 10.00 -1.32 -1.86
CA TRP A 8 8.62 -1.37 -1.39
C TRP A 8 7.72 -1.31 -2.62
N CYS A 9 6.62 -2.03 -2.58
CA CYS A 9 5.61 -1.95 -3.64
C CYS A 9 4.32 -1.36 -3.08
N SER A 10 3.59 -0.67 -3.94
CA SER A 10 2.31 -0.08 -3.60
C SER A 10 1.30 -0.41 -4.68
N ASP A 11 0.10 -0.71 -4.26
CA ASP A 11 -1.01 -0.99 -5.15
C ASP A 11 -2.30 -0.66 -4.39
N GLY A 12 -3.41 -0.86 -5.04
CA GLY A 12 -4.71 -0.62 -4.44
C GLY A 12 -5.71 -1.69 -4.82
N PHE A 13 -6.73 -1.81 -4.00
CA PHE A 13 -7.85 -2.68 -4.30
C PHE A 13 -9.13 -2.06 -3.73
N GLU A 14 -10.28 -2.61 -4.12
CA GLU A 14 -11.55 -2.14 -3.59
C GLU A 14 -12.42 -3.30 -3.16
N PHE A 15 -13.32 -3.03 -2.25
CA PHE A 15 -14.35 -3.97 -1.82
C PHE A 15 -15.62 -3.23 -1.42
N CYS A 16 -16.74 -3.95 -1.35
CA CYS A 16 -18.04 -3.37 -0.98
C CYS A 16 -18.44 -3.80 0.42
N CYS A 17 -19.05 -2.87 1.16
CA CYS A 17 -19.67 -3.15 2.45
C CYS A 17 -21.10 -3.68 2.25
N ASP A 18 -21.67 -4.23 3.33
CA ASP A 18 -23.03 -4.79 3.30
C ASP A 18 -24.10 -3.73 2.97
N ASN A 19 -23.86 -2.47 3.36
CA ASN A 19 -24.76 -1.36 3.07
C ASN A 19 -24.59 -0.78 1.66
N GLY A 20 -23.70 -1.36 0.84
CA GLY A 20 -23.45 -0.89 -0.52
C GLY A 20 -22.33 0.12 -0.67
N GLU A 21 -21.74 0.59 0.43
CA GLU A 21 -20.58 1.48 0.34
C GLU A 21 -19.40 0.75 -0.27
N ARG A 22 -18.70 1.43 -1.18
CA ARG A 22 -17.48 0.90 -1.80
C ARG A 22 -16.27 1.58 -1.18
N LEU A 23 -15.37 0.78 -0.66
CA LEU A 23 -14.11 1.27 -0.11
C LEU A 23 -12.95 0.94 -1.04
N ARG A 24 -12.02 1.89 -1.15
CA ARG A 24 -10.78 1.71 -1.90
C ARG A 24 -9.63 1.81 -0.92
N VAL A 25 -8.69 0.87 -1.05
CA VAL A 25 -7.54 0.75 -0.14
C VAL A 25 -6.27 0.89 -0.95
N THR A 26 -5.39 1.77 -0.50
CA THR A 26 -4.03 1.89 -1.05
C THR A 26 -3.07 1.45 0.05
N PHE A 27 -2.08 0.65 -0.29
CA PHE A 27 -1.16 0.09 0.70
C PHE A 27 0.29 0.16 0.22
N ALA A 28 1.21 0.01 1.17
CA ALA A 28 2.64 -0.14 0.90
C ALA A 28 3.13 -1.42 1.57
N LEU A 29 3.93 -2.19 0.85
CA LEU A 29 4.41 -3.51 1.26
C LEU A 29 5.90 -3.61 0.99
N ASP A 30 6.67 -4.17 1.96
CA ASP A 30 8.08 -4.47 1.73
C ASP A 30 8.20 -5.73 0.86
N CYS A 31 8.95 -5.65 -0.22
CA CYS A 31 9.08 -6.77 -1.16
C CYS A 31 9.96 -7.90 -0.62
N CYS A 32 10.74 -7.66 0.41
CA CYS A 32 11.57 -8.69 1.01
C CYS A 32 10.83 -9.46 2.10
N ASP A 33 10.43 -8.76 3.17
CA ASP A 33 9.81 -9.41 4.33
C ASP A 33 8.29 -9.48 4.25
N ARG A 34 7.71 -8.81 3.25
CA ARG A 34 6.26 -8.80 2.97
C ARG A 34 5.41 -8.19 4.08
N GLU A 35 6.00 -7.32 4.90
CA GLU A 35 5.26 -6.57 5.89
C GLU A 35 4.41 -5.49 5.22
N ALA A 36 3.15 -5.38 5.63
CA ALA A 36 2.29 -4.27 5.23
C ALA A 36 2.68 -3.05 6.06
N LEU A 37 3.33 -2.09 5.41
CA LEU A 37 3.96 -0.95 6.09
C LEU A 37 2.95 0.11 6.50
N HIS A 38 2.02 0.42 5.61
CA HIS A 38 0.97 1.40 5.86
C HIS A 38 -0.13 1.22 4.83
N TRP A 39 -1.30 1.77 5.14
CA TRP A 39 -2.46 1.70 4.24
C TRP A 39 -3.33 2.91 4.46
N ALA A 40 -4.12 3.25 3.43
CA ALA A 40 -5.12 4.31 3.50
C ALA A 40 -6.42 3.80 2.88
N VAL A 41 -7.54 4.15 3.48
CA VAL A 41 -8.87 3.73 3.03
C VAL A 41 -9.68 4.97 2.67
N THR A 42 -10.34 4.95 1.52
CA THR A 42 -11.17 6.04 1.07
C THR A 42 -12.46 5.53 0.42
N THR A 43 -13.52 6.33 0.48
CA THR A 43 -14.76 6.07 -0.26
C THR A 43 -14.75 6.71 -1.63
N GLY A 44 -13.82 7.63 -1.87
CA GLY A 44 -13.62 8.26 -3.19
C GLY A 44 -12.75 7.43 -4.11
N GLY A 45 -12.39 7.96 -5.25
CA GLY A 45 -11.46 7.32 -6.17
C GLY A 45 -10.02 7.39 -5.68
N PHE A 46 -9.16 6.56 -6.25
CA PHE A 46 -7.72 6.67 -6.00
C PHE A 46 -7.20 7.99 -6.56
N ASN A 47 -6.38 8.68 -5.80
CA ASN A 47 -5.78 9.95 -6.22
C ASN A 47 -4.39 10.12 -5.62
N SER A 48 -3.69 11.18 -6.04
CA SER A 48 -2.33 11.45 -5.58
C SER A 48 -2.25 11.69 -4.07
N GLU A 49 -3.26 12.31 -3.47
CA GLU A 49 -3.28 12.58 -2.04
C GLU A 49 -3.31 11.29 -1.23
N THR A 50 -4.11 10.31 -1.67
CA THR A 50 -4.18 9.01 -1.00
C THR A 50 -2.82 8.31 -1.03
N VAL A 51 -2.15 8.32 -2.17
CA VAL A 51 -0.81 7.74 -2.31
C VAL A 51 0.19 8.48 -1.43
N GLN A 52 0.13 9.81 -1.41
CA GLN A 52 1.02 10.63 -0.60
C GLN A 52 0.83 10.39 0.89
N ASP A 53 -0.38 10.06 1.32
CA ASP A 53 -0.65 9.73 2.73
C ASP A 53 0.00 8.39 3.14
N VAL A 54 0.07 7.44 2.22
CA VAL A 54 0.66 6.13 2.48
C VAL A 54 2.18 6.20 2.62
N MET A 55 2.84 7.01 1.80
CA MET A 55 4.30 7.13 1.78
C MET A 55 4.91 7.53 3.12
N PRO A 56 4.47 8.65 3.76
CA PRO A 56 5.06 9.05 5.04
C PRO A 56 4.83 8.02 6.14
N GLY A 57 3.66 7.39 6.14
CA GLY A 57 3.35 6.36 7.12
C GLY A 57 4.27 5.17 7.01
N ALA A 58 4.59 4.74 5.80
CA ALA A 58 5.53 3.64 5.57
C ALA A 58 6.94 3.99 6.02
N VAL A 59 7.41 5.20 5.69
CA VAL A 59 8.74 5.68 6.11
C VAL A 59 8.82 5.78 7.63
N GLU A 60 7.80 6.34 8.27
CA GLU A 60 7.74 6.46 9.72
C GLU A 60 7.80 5.08 10.40
N ARG A 61 7.10 4.11 9.87
CA ARG A 61 7.08 2.75 10.43
C ARG A 61 8.47 2.11 10.44
N ARG A 62 9.26 2.34 9.39
CA ARG A 62 10.58 1.71 9.22
C ARG A 62 11.74 2.54 9.75
N PHE A 63 11.63 3.84 9.70
CA PHE A 63 12.75 4.75 10.00
C PHE A 63 12.44 5.75 11.12
N GLY A 64 11.22 5.75 11.65
CA GLY A 64 10.82 6.68 12.68
C GLY A 64 10.84 8.13 12.19
N ASN A 65 11.55 9.00 12.89
CA ASN A 65 11.67 10.41 12.51
C ASN A 65 12.78 10.66 11.50
N ASP A 66 13.54 9.63 11.14
CA ASP A 66 14.65 9.75 10.20
C ASP A 66 14.20 9.39 8.79
N LEU A 67 14.97 9.84 7.80
CA LEU A 67 14.79 9.39 6.43
C LEU A 67 15.75 8.24 6.13
N PRO A 68 15.44 7.41 5.12
CA PRO A 68 16.35 6.32 4.73
C PRO A 68 17.73 6.85 4.36
N SER A 69 18.77 6.19 4.79
CA SER A 69 20.15 6.54 4.43
C SER A 69 20.48 6.22 2.98
N SER A 70 19.79 5.24 2.42
CA SER A 70 19.88 4.89 0.99
C SER A 70 18.50 4.93 0.39
N PRO A 71 18.34 5.34 -0.89
CA PRO A 71 17.02 5.36 -1.51
C PRO A 71 16.36 3.98 -1.50
N VAL A 72 15.07 3.96 -1.15
CA VAL A 72 14.24 2.76 -1.21
C VAL A 72 13.43 2.83 -2.51
N GLU A 73 13.45 1.80 -3.32
CA GLU A 73 12.65 1.76 -4.52
C GLU A 73 11.16 1.72 -4.16
N TRP A 74 10.38 2.62 -4.76
CA TRP A 74 8.94 2.70 -4.60
C TRP A 74 8.31 2.20 -5.90
N LEU A 75 7.95 0.95 -5.91
CA LEU A 75 7.51 0.24 -7.11
C LEU A 75 5.99 0.28 -7.20
N THR A 76 5.48 0.82 -8.30
CA THR A 76 4.03 0.97 -8.51
C THR A 76 3.65 0.52 -9.92
N ASP A 77 2.35 0.35 -10.15
CA ASP A 77 1.85 0.14 -11.49
C ASP A 77 1.77 1.48 -12.26
N ASN A 78 1.20 1.47 -13.45
CA ASN A 78 1.09 2.64 -14.30
C ASN A 78 -0.14 3.52 -13.99
N GLY A 79 -0.75 3.38 -12.81
CA GLY A 79 -1.89 4.18 -12.42
C GLY A 79 -1.56 5.67 -12.39
N SER A 80 -2.51 6.52 -12.81
CA SER A 80 -2.29 7.96 -12.92
C SER A 80 -1.96 8.61 -11.56
N CYS A 81 -2.51 8.11 -10.46
CA CYS A 81 -2.23 8.64 -9.13
C CYS A 81 -0.78 8.43 -8.70
N TYR A 82 -0.12 7.40 -9.22
CA TYR A 82 1.29 7.11 -8.93
C TYR A 82 2.23 7.86 -9.87
N ARG A 83 1.76 8.21 -11.07
CA ARG A 83 2.59 8.85 -12.09
C ARG A 83 2.60 10.37 -12.02
N ALA A 84 1.72 10.96 -11.21
CA ALA A 84 1.68 12.40 -11.06
C ALA A 84 3.04 12.94 -10.60
N ASN A 85 3.48 14.06 -11.19
CA ASN A 85 4.77 14.65 -10.84
C ASN A 85 4.88 15.00 -9.36
N GLU A 86 3.81 15.52 -8.78
CA GLU A 86 3.77 15.85 -7.35
C GLU A 86 3.97 14.62 -6.46
N THR A 87 3.39 13.47 -6.84
CA THR A 87 3.57 12.23 -6.10
C THR A 87 5.02 11.75 -6.19
N ARG A 88 5.62 11.83 -7.36
CA ARG A 88 7.01 11.41 -7.57
C ARG A 88 7.99 12.32 -6.84
N GLN A 89 7.75 13.62 -6.84
CA GLN A 89 8.57 14.58 -6.11
C GLN A 89 8.45 14.35 -4.60
N PHE A 90 7.25 14.12 -4.12
CA PHE A 90 7.00 13.84 -2.71
C PHE A 90 7.71 12.56 -2.26
N ALA A 91 7.69 11.52 -3.08
CA ALA A 91 8.41 10.28 -2.81
C ALA A 91 9.91 10.54 -2.64
N ARG A 92 10.51 11.32 -3.54
CA ARG A 92 11.94 11.64 -3.47
C ARG A 92 12.29 12.43 -2.22
N MET A 93 11.41 13.31 -1.77
CA MET A 93 11.60 14.06 -0.53
C MET A 93 11.65 13.14 0.69
N LEU A 94 11.02 11.98 0.63
CA LEU A 94 11.00 10.99 1.70
C LEU A 94 12.10 9.94 1.56
N GLY A 95 12.98 10.07 0.58
CA GLY A 95 14.02 9.08 0.34
C GLY A 95 13.56 7.87 -0.45
N LEU A 96 12.43 7.98 -1.13
CA LEU A 96 11.90 6.91 -1.99
C LEU A 96 12.20 7.22 -3.45
N GLU A 97 12.57 6.19 -4.22
CA GLU A 97 12.82 6.34 -5.65
C GLU A 97 11.69 5.71 -6.44
N PRO A 98 10.81 6.49 -7.08
CA PRO A 98 9.68 5.94 -7.82
C PRO A 98 10.12 5.11 -9.03
N LYS A 99 9.54 3.93 -9.17
CA LYS A 99 9.76 3.03 -10.31
C LYS A 99 8.44 2.46 -10.78
N ASN A 100 8.31 2.17 -12.05
CA ASN A 100 7.15 1.50 -12.62
C ASN A 100 7.40 0.01 -12.71
N THR A 101 6.39 -0.80 -12.40
CA THR A 101 6.51 -2.25 -12.36
C THR A 101 6.44 -2.92 -13.70
N ALA A 102 5.81 -2.28 -14.68
CA ALA A 102 5.20 -2.96 -15.83
C ALA A 102 6.12 -3.88 -16.63
N VAL A 103 7.42 -3.69 -16.59
CA VAL A 103 8.34 -4.46 -17.44
C VAL A 103 9.54 -5.02 -16.66
N ARG A 104 9.81 -4.49 -15.48
CA ARG A 104 11.11 -4.73 -14.84
C ARG A 104 11.11 -5.71 -13.67
N SER A 105 9.96 -6.04 -13.10
CA SER A 105 9.92 -6.92 -11.94
C SER A 105 8.59 -7.64 -11.80
N PRO A 106 8.37 -8.67 -12.64
CA PRO A 106 7.16 -9.48 -12.51
C PRO A 106 7.04 -10.13 -11.13
N GLU A 107 8.17 -10.42 -10.50
CA GLU A 107 8.20 -10.99 -9.16
C GLU A 107 7.63 -10.04 -8.10
N SER A 108 8.06 -8.78 -8.12
CA SER A 108 7.54 -7.78 -7.17
C SER A 108 6.08 -7.46 -7.41
N ASN A 109 5.65 -7.44 -8.67
CA ASN A 109 4.24 -7.28 -9.01
C ASN A 109 3.42 -8.46 -8.48
N GLY A 110 3.95 -9.67 -8.60
CA GLY A 110 3.33 -10.87 -8.05
C GLY A 110 3.19 -10.85 -6.53
N ILE A 111 4.12 -10.21 -5.82
CA ILE A 111 4.05 -10.05 -4.37
C ILE A 111 2.84 -9.18 -3.99
N ALA A 112 2.63 -8.06 -4.67
CA ALA A 112 1.48 -7.19 -4.43
C ALA A 112 0.16 -7.91 -4.75
N GLU A 113 0.10 -8.61 -5.86
CA GLU A 113 -1.09 -9.39 -6.25
C GLU A 113 -1.41 -10.48 -5.24
N SER A 114 -0.40 -11.19 -4.77
CA SER A 114 -0.56 -12.25 -3.77
C SER A 114 -1.04 -11.67 -2.44
N PHE A 115 -0.54 -10.53 -2.03
CA PHE A 115 -0.99 -9.83 -0.82
C PHE A 115 -2.47 -9.47 -0.91
N VAL A 116 -2.89 -8.86 -2.03
CA VAL A 116 -4.30 -8.48 -2.24
C VAL A 116 -5.19 -9.72 -2.18
N LYS A 117 -4.78 -10.80 -2.83
CA LYS A 117 -5.53 -12.06 -2.84
C LYS A 117 -5.70 -12.62 -1.43
N THR A 118 -4.64 -12.61 -0.64
CA THR A 118 -4.65 -13.10 0.74
C THR A 118 -5.57 -12.24 1.62
N ILE A 119 -5.44 -10.92 1.54
CA ILE A 119 -6.27 -10.00 2.33
C ILE A 119 -7.75 -10.17 1.99
N LYS A 120 -8.09 -10.27 0.71
CA LYS A 120 -9.49 -10.44 0.29
C LYS A 120 -10.06 -11.80 0.72
N ARG A 121 -9.30 -12.87 0.50
CA ARG A 121 -9.77 -14.24 0.76
C ARG A 121 -9.83 -14.55 2.25
N ASP A 122 -8.78 -14.21 3.00
CA ASP A 122 -8.61 -14.69 4.37
C ASP A 122 -9.13 -13.70 5.43
N TYR A 123 -9.32 -12.43 5.07
CA TYR A 123 -9.73 -11.40 6.01
C TYR A 123 -11.02 -10.70 5.61
N ILE A 124 -11.04 -10.08 4.43
CA ILE A 124 -12.20 -9.26 4.02
C ILE A 124 -13.43 -10.12 3.84
N SER A 125 -13.30 -11.32 3.28
CA SER A 125 -14.44 -12.21 3.03
C SER A 125 -15.17 -12.63 4.30
N ILE A 126 -14.48 -12.65 5.44
CA ILE A 126 -15.04 -13.11 6.71
C ILE A 126 -15.25 -12.01 7.75
N MET A 127 -14.66 -10.84 7.56
CA MET A 127 -14.78 -9.75 8.54
C MET A 127 -16.15 -9.08 8.46
N PRO A 128 -16.71 -8.62 9.60
CA PRO A 128 -17.92 -7.78 9.57
C PRO A 128 -17.64 -6.48 8.83
N LYS A 129 -18.52 -6.13 7.89
CA LYS A 129 -18.40 -4.91 7.11
C LYS A 129 -19.78 -4.30 6.83
N PRO A 130 -20.54 -3.98 7.92
CA PRO A 130 -21.88 -3.43 7.75
C PRO A 130 -21.88 -2.04 7.10
N ASP A 131 -20.85 -1.23 7.37
CA ASP A 131 -20.66 0.10 6.80
C ASP A 131 -19.16 0.39 6.61
N GLY A 132 -18.86 1.53 5.98
CA GLY A 132 -17.48 1.88 5.66
C GLY A 132 -16.61 2.13 6.90
N LEU A 133 -17.16 2.76 7.93
CA LEU A 133 -16.40 3.06 9.14
C LEU A 133 -16.00 1.78 9.88
N THR A 134 -16.94 0.86 10.07
CA THR A 134 -16.67 -0.42 10.73
C THR A 134 -15.70 -1.27 9.89
N ALA A 135 -15.92 -1.29 8.57
CA ALA A 135 -15.05 -2.03 7.66
C ALA A 135 -13.61 -1.52 7.69
N ALA A 136 -13.42 -0.19 7.72
CA ALA A 136 -12.08 0.39 7.80
C ALA A 136 -11.37 0.00 9.10
N LYS A 137 -12.07 0.00 10.20
CA LYS A 137 -11.54 -0.40 11.51
C LYS A 137 -11.13 -1.88 11.50
N ASN A 138 -12.00 -2.75 10.99
CA ASN A 138 -11.72 -4.19 10.93
C ASN A 138 -10.59 -4.48 9.94
N LEU A 139 -10.47 -3.70 8.89
CA LEU A 139 -9.38 -3.84 7.93
C LEU A 139 -8.02 -3.51 8.57
N ALA A 140 -7.97 -2.48 9.41
CA ALA A 140 -6.75 -2.15 10.14
C ALA A 140 -6.30 -3.31 11.01
N GLU A 141 -7.23 -3.96 11.71
CA GLU A 141 -6.91 -5.16 12.50
C GLU A 141 -6.43 -6.31 11.62
N ALA A 142 -7.02 -6.47 10.42
CA ALA A 142 -6.60 -7.49 9.47
C ALA A 142 -5.16 -7.29 9.00
N PHE A 143 -4.78 -6.04 8.68
CA PHE A 143 -3.41 -5.72 8.29
C PHE A 143 -2.42 -6.01 9.43
N GLU A 144 -2.77 -5.64 10.65
CA GLU A 144 -1.92 -5.92 11.82
C GLU A 144 -1.75 -7.42 12.04
N HIS A 145 -2.83 -8.19 11.91
CA HIS A 145 -2.76 -9.64 12.03
C HIS A 145 -1.90 -10.25 10.92
N TYR A 146 -2.02 -9.75 9.71
CA TYR A 146 -1.19 -10.21 8.59
C TYR A 146 0.30 -10.04 8.87
N ASN A 147 0.68 -8.98 9.57
CA ASN A 147 2.08 -8.67 9.88
C ASN A 147 2.67 -9.53 11.02
N GLU A 148 1.85 -10.27 11.72
CA GLU A 148 2.32 -11.12 12.82
C GLU A 148 3.08 -12.37 12.36
#